data_fe42419278eed307904145e92c929de1
#
_entry.id   fe42419278eed307904145e92c929de1
#
_cell.length_a   1.000
_cell.length_b   1.000
_cell.length_c   1.000
_cell.angle_alpha   90.00
_cell.angle_beta   90.00
_cell.angle_gamma   90.00
#
_symmetry.space_group_name_H-M   'P 1'
#
loop_
_entity.id
_entity.type
_entity.pdbx_description
1 polymer ?
#
loop_
_entity_poly.entity_id
_entity_poly.type
_entity_poly.pdbx_seq_one_letter_code
_entity_poly.pdbx_strand_id
1 'polypeptide(L)'
;MMSPEAFERLAPYAELFDVRCGIEIHNPETPGSPSMQKYLEVIKKTGSKYLGFVPDFGFLSVQPNKPQWMKALQAGVKEEHLQMAAQLRREGVSQEEAAQKVMEAGASPAIMPALAGLFGFVQFHDEKDLPQLLQELKEILPYSFECHGKFHYLDEACHEASIPYNHILPLLAKEGYNGYLICEYEDELYCGGTEFTKRQMIMERTLLGD
;
A
#
# COMPACT_ATOMS: atom_id res chain seq x y z
N MET A 1 3.11 -16.98 0.45
CA MET A 1 1.63 -17.00 0.33
C MET A 1 1.17 -18.41 0.06
N MET A 2 0.05 -18.89 0.64
CA MET A 2 -0.48 -20.25 0.34
C MET A 2 -1.04 -20.30 -1.09
N SER A 3 -1.20 -21.51 -1.67
CA SER A 3 -1.80 -21.60 -3.01
C SER A 3 -3.32 -21.39 -2.97
N PRO A 4 -3.95 -20.95 -4.08
CA PRO A 4 -5.42 -20.83 -4.17
C PRO A 4 -6.15 -22.14 -3.85
N GLU A 5 -5.60 -23.29 -4.25
CA GLU A 5 -6.17 -24.61 -3.94
C GLU A 5 -6.07 -24.96 -2.44
N ALA A 6 -5.00 -24.52 -1.78
CA ALA A 6 -4.89 -24.67 -0.33
C ALA A 6 -5.87 -23.76 0.39
N PHE A 7 -6.06 -22.53 -0.10
CA PHE A 7 -7.04 -21.59 0.43
C PHE A 7 -8.47 -22.09 0.28
N GLU A 8 -8.82 -22.68 -0.88
CA GLU A 8 -10.13 -23.31 -1.10
C GLU A 8 -10.42 -24.40 -0.06
N ARG A 9 -9.42 -25.24 0.24
CA ARG A 9 -9.56 -26.34 1.23
C ARG A 9 -9.75 -25.85 2.66
N LEU A 10 -9.46 -24.59 2.97
CA LEU A 10 -9.73 -24.02 4.30
C LEU A 10 -11.22 -23.75 4.54
N ALA A 11 -12.04 -23.54 3.51
CA ALA A 11 -13.43 -23.13 3.66
C ALA A 11 -14.23 -23.97 4.68
N PRO A 12 -14.28 -25.31 4.61
CA PRO A 12 -15.04 -26.12 5.58
C PRO A 12 -14.47 -26.04 7.00
N TYR A 13 -13.17 -25.87 7.16
CA TYR A 13 -12.56 -25.73 8.48
C TYR A 13 -12.80 -24.34 9.08
N ALA A 14 -12.68 -23.31 8.26
CA ALA A 14 -12.97 -21.94 8.64
C ALA A 14 -14.42 -21.81 9.13
N GLU A 15 -15.37 -22.44 8.46
CA GLU A 15 -16.76 -22.51 8.88
C GLU A 15 -16.94 -23.34 10.16
N LEU A 16 -16.32 -24.52 10.26
CA LEU A 16 -16.42 -25.38 11.43
C LEU A 16 -15.93 -24.71 12.71
N PHE A 17 -14.85 -23.92 12.61
CA PHE A 17 -14.24 -23.25 13.76
C PHE A 17 -14.68 -21.81 13.93
N ASP A 18 -15.58 -21.31 13.08
CA ASP A 18 -16.04 -19.90 13.07
C ASP A 18 -14.88 -18.90 12.99
N VAL A 19 -13.89 -19.18 12.13
CA VAL A 19 -12.68 -18.37 11.95
C VAL A 19 -12.61 -17.84 10.53
N ARG A 20 -12.51 -16.52 10.36
CA ARG A 20 -12.28 -15.89 9.05
C ARG A 20 -10.83 -16.05 8.62
N CYS A 21 -10.63 -16.40 7.35
CA CYS A 21 -9.32 -16.52 6.71
C CYS A 21 -9.24 -15.49 5.59
N GLY A 22 -8.42 -14.46 5.75
CA GLY A 22 -8.21 -13.42 4.75
C GLY A 22 -6.85 -13.57 4.05
N ILE A 23 -6.82 -13.29 2.75
CA ILE A 23 -5.58 -13.09 2.00
C ILE A 23 -5.26 -11.62 2.04
N GLU A 24 -4.11 -11.28 2.60
CA GLU A 24 -3.61 -9.92 2.57
C GLU A 24 -3.16 -9.55 1.15
N ILE A 25 -3.63 -8.39 0.68
CA ILE A 25 -3.21 -7.81 -0.59
C ILE A 25 -2.23 -6.69 -0.26
N HIS A 26 -0.96 -6.99 -0.45
CA HIS A 26 0.17 -6.13 -0.13
C HIS A 26 1.07 -5.96 -1.35
N ASN A 27 1.71 -4.81 -1.50
CA ASN A 27 2.72 -4.59 -2.55
C ASN A 27 3.68 -5.78 -2.72
N PRO A 28 4.03 -6.17 -3.94
CA PRO A 28 3.69 -5.53 -5.22
C PRO A 28 2.32 -5.94 -5.82
N GLU A 29 1.56 -6.77 -5.11
CA GLU A 29 0.25 -7.21 -5.59
C GLU A 29 -0.79 -6.10 -5.44
N THR A 30 -1.71 -6.05 -6.41
CA THR A 30 -2.95 -5.28 -6.34
C THR A 30 -4.13 -6.23 -6.45
N PRO A 31 -5.36 -5.80 -6.13
CA PRO A 31 -6.53 -6.64 -6.34
C PRO A 31 -6.68 -7.14 -7.78
N GLY A 32 -6.22 -6.36 -8.78
CA GLY A 32 -6.23 -6.73 -10.20
C GLY A 32 -5.12 -7.69 -10.62
N SER A 33 -4.13 -7.95 -9.78
CA SER A 33 -3.04 -8.87 -10.10
C SER A 33 -3.55 -10.29 -10.42
N PRO A 34 -2.96 -10.99 -11.39
CA PRO A 34 -3.38 -12.34 -11.77
C PRO A 34 -3.38 -13.34 -10.60
N SER A 35 -2.49 -13.18 -9.64
CA SER A 35 -2.43 -13.95 -8.39
C SER A 35 -3.67 -13.70 -7.53
N MET A 36 -4.03 -12.44 -7.28
CA MET A 36 -5.16 -12.05 -6.45
C MET A 36 -6.50 -12.43 -7.09
N GLN A 37 -6.60 -12.32 -8.41
CA GLN A 37 -7.80 -12.74 -9.14
C GLN A 37 -8.12 -14.23 -8.95
N LYS A 38 -7.10 -15.11 -8.84
CA LYS A 38 -7.32 -16.53 -8.52
C LYS A 38 -7.93 -16.74 -7.14
N TYR A 39 -7.55 -15.93 -6.13
CA TYR A 39 -8.19 -16.01 -4.82
C TYR A 39 -9.61 -15.48 -4.86
N LEU A 40 -9.88 -14.43 -5.62
CA LEU A 40 -11.24 -13.92 -5.84
C LEU A 40 -12.15 -14.98 -6.49
N GLU A 41 -11.62 -15.73 -7.47
CA GLU A 41 -12.33 -16.87 -8.08
C GLU A 41 -12.66 -17.95 -7.04
N VAL A 42 -11.71 -18.29 -6.15
CA VAL A 42 -11.94 -19.25 -5.06
C VAL A 42 -13.02 -18.75 -4.10
N ILE A 43 -12.97 -17.49 -3.69
CA ILE A 43 -13.98 -16.90 -2.79
C ILE A 43 -15.37 -16.96 -3.43
N LYS A 44 -15.49 -16.56 -4.69
CA LYS A 44 -16.75 -16.59 -5.45
C LYS A 44 -17.25 -18.03 -5.67
N LYS A 45 -16.36 -18.96 -6.01
CA LYS A 45 -16.67 -20.37 -6.24
C LYS A 45 -17.17 -21.07 -4.98
N THR A 46 -16.53 -20.84 -3.85
CA THR A 46 -16.91 -21.47 -2.57
C THR A 46 -18.17 -20.82 -1.97
N GLY A 47 -18.39 -19.54 -2.23
CA GLY A 47 -19.44 -18.76 -1.58
C GLY A 47 -19.29 -18.69 -0.06
N SER A 48 -18.12 -19.05 0.47
CA SER A 48 -17.86 -19.06 1.92
C SER A 48 -17.74 -17.63 2.47
N LYS A 49 -18.52 -17.32 3.50
CA LYS A 49 -18.41 -16.07 4.25
C LYS A 49 -17.17 -16.00 5.17
N TYR A 50 -16.38 -17.08 5.21
CA TYR A 50 -15.17 -17.19 6.02
C TYR A 50 -13.88 -17.07 5.22
N LEU A 51 -13.95 -17.04 3.88
CA LEU A 51 -12.81 -16.74 3.03
C LEU A 51 -12.95 -15.34 2.45
N GLY A 52 -11.89 -14.54 2.51
CA GLY A 52 -11.94 -13.17 2.03
C GLY A 52 -10.57 -12.53 1.88
N PHE A 53 -10.56 -11.21 1.84
CA PHE A 53 -9.36 -10.39 1.70
C PHE A 53 -9.13 -9.50 2.91
N VAL A 54 -7.87 -9.07 3.04
CA VAL A 54 -7.39 -8.00 3.90
C VAL A 54 -6.58 -7.04 3.01
N PRO A 55 -7.22 -6.03 2.39
CA PRO A 55 -6.48 -5.06 1.58
C PRO A 55 -5.59 -4.17 2.47
N ASP A 56 -4.32 -4.12 2.17
CA ASP A 56 -3.36 -3.20 2.76
C ASP A 56 -3.22 -1.98 1.83
N PHE A 57 -3.57 -0.79 2.32
CA PHE A 57 -3.60 0.42 1.49
C PHE A 57 -2.24 0.86 0.94
N GLY A 58 -1.16 0.24 1.38
CA GLY A 58 0.17 0.43 0.77
C GLY A 58 0.19 0.16 -0.74
N PHE A 59 -0.66 -0.74 -1.24
CA PHE A 59 -0.75 -0.98 -2.69
C PHE A 59 -1.34 0.21 -3.48
N LEU A 60 -1.95 1.17 -2.79
CA LEU A 60 -2.50 2.40 -3.38
C LEU A 60 -1.51 3.57 -3.35
N SER A 61 -0.28 3.38 -2.85
CA SER A 61 0.72 4.44 -2.80
C SER A 61 0.96 5.03 -4.18
N VAL A 62 0.92 6.36 -4.28
CA VAL A 62 1.17 7.12 -5.52
C VAL A 62 2.38 8.04 -5.42
N GLN A 63 2.96 8.15 -4.23
CA GLN A 63 4.18 8.91 -3.99
C GLN A 63 5.22 8.04 -3.29
N PRO A 64 6.51 8.37 -3.44
CA PRO A 64 7.59 7.68 -2.74
C PRO A 64 7.40 7.73 -1.22
N ASN A 65 7.90 6.70 -0.53
CA ASN A 65 7.95 6.65 0.92
C ASN A 65 8.67 7.88 1.50
N LYS A 66 7.93 8.72 2.22
CA LYS A 66 8.42 10.02 2.72
C LYS A 66 9.59 9.88 3.70
N PRO A 67 9.59 8.97 4.70
CA PRO A 67 10.74 8.74 5.56
C PRO A 67 12.02 8.39 4.81
N GLN A 68 11.96 7.49 3.85
CA GLN A 68 13.15 7.11 3.04
C GLN A 68 13.65 8.30 2.24
N TRP A 69 12.76 9.10 1.67
CA TRP A 69 13.09 10.32 0.97
C TRP A 69 13.80 11.33 1.87
N MET A 70 13.24 11.60 3.05
CA MET A 70 13.83 12.51 4.04
C MET A 70 15.20 12.02 4.50
N LYS A 71 15.38 10.72 4.72
CA LYS A 71 16.67 10.13 5.08
C LYS A 71 17.72 10.33 3.99
N ALA A 72 17.36 10.19 2.73
CA ALA A 72 18.27 10.44 1.62
C ALA A 72 18.71 11.91 1.56
N LEU A 73 17.77 12.85 1.76
CA LEU A 73 18.10 14.29 1.86
C LEU A 73 19.04 14.60 3.03
N GLN A 74 18.81 13.99 4.20
CA GLN A 74 19.68 14.12 5.36
C GLN A 74 21.09 13.53 5.11
N ALA A 75 21.20 12.51 4.27
CA ALA A 75 22.46 11.95 3.83
C ALA A 75 23.15 12.80 2.74
N GLY A 76 22.61 13.96 2.41
CA GLY A 76 23.20 14.92 1.45
C GLY A 76 22.87 14.60 -0.02
N VAL A 77 21.91 13.73 -0.30
CA VAL A 77 21.37 13.56 -1.66
C VAL A 77 20.55 14.79 -2.02
N LYS A 78 20.77 15.33 -3.23
CA LYS A 78 19.98 16.45 -3.69
C LYS A 78 18.57 16.01 -4.10
N GLU A 79 17.59 16.85 -3.81
CA GLU A 79 16.18 16.65 -4.17
C GLU A 79 15.99 16.33 -5.66
N GLU A 80 16.69 17.07 -6.53
CA GLU A 80 16.62 16.89 -7.98
C GLU A 80 16.99 15.46 -8.44
N HIS A 81 17.94 14.82 -7.77
CA HIS A 81 18.34 13.45 -8.11
C HIS A 81 17.34 12.41 -7.61
N LEU A 82 16.70 12.63 -6.47
CA LEU A 82 15.62 11.79 -5.98
C LEU A 82 14.38 11.90 -6.89
N GLN A 83 14.04 13.10 -7.32
CA GLN A 83 12.94 13.33 -8.27
C GLN A 83 13.24 12.65 -9.61
N MET A 84 14.47 12.76 -10.12
CA MET A 84 14.89 12.06 -11.33
C MET A 84 14.75 10.54 -11.17
N ALA A 85 15.20 9.98 -10.06
CA ALA A 85 15.09 8.54 -9.79
C ALA A 85 13.62 8.07 -9.74
N ALA A 86 12.76 8.83 -9.05
CA ALA A 86 11.34 8.55 -8.98
C ALA A 86 10.66 8.61 -10.35
N GLN A 87 11.05 9.58 -11.18
CA GLN A 87 10.54 9.72 -12.55
C GLN A 87 10.97 8.53 -13.42
N LEU A 88 12.25 8.16 -13.40
CA LEU A 88 12.75 6.99 -14.13
C LEU A 88 12.01 5.71 -13.76
N ARG A 89 11.67 5.55 -12.46
CA ARG A 89 10.85 4.43 -12.02
C ARG A 89 9.44 4.46 -12.64
N ARG A 90 8.76 5.62 -12.66
CA ARG A 90 7.43 5.77 -13.31
C ARG A 90 7.48 5.45 -14.81
N GLU A 91 8.62 5.70 -15.44
CA GLU A 91 8.88 5.37 -16.85
C GLU A 91 9.20 3.89 -17.09
N GLY A 92 9.24 3.07 -16.03
CA GLY A 92 9.52 1.63 -16.11
C GLY A 92 10.99 1.29 -16.36
N VAL A 93 11.89 2.23 -16.09
CA VAL A 93 13.34 2.01 -16.19
C VAL A 93 13.80 1.06 -15.07
N SER A 94 14.76 0.17 -15.34
CA SER A 94 15.31 -0.71 -14.32
C SER A 94 16.09 0.06 -13.23
N GLN A 95 16.24 -0.54 -12.06
CA GLN A 95 17.01 0.07 -10.97
C GLN A 95 18.47 0.33 -11.39
N GLU A 96 19.09 -0.60 -12.12
CA GLU A 96 20.47 -0.50 -12.60
C GLU A 96 20.62 0.66 -13.58
N GLU A 97 19.70 0.78 -14.53
CA GLU A 97 19.73 1.87 -15.51
C GLU A 97 19.44 3.22 -14.85
N ALA A 98 18.50 3.25 -13.89
CA ALA A 98 18.20 4.46 -13.13
C ALA A 98 19.41 4.89 -12.28
N ALA A 99 20.10 3.94 -11.62
CA ALA A 99 21.32 4.22 -10.88
C ALA A 99 22.41 4.83 -11.78
N GLN A 100 22.63 4.26 -12.97
CA GLN A 100 23.56 4.82 -13.92
C GLN A 100 23.21 6.25 -14.31
N LYS A 101 21.96 6.50 -14.71
CA LYS A 101 21.51 7.83 -15.16
C LYS A 101 21.63 8.90 -14.06
N VAL A 102 21.26 8.58 -12.82
CA VAL A 102 21.37 9.56 -11.73
C VAL A 102 22.83 9.82 -11.34
N MET A 103 23.69 8.80 -11.42
CA MET A 103 25.14 8.98 -11.19
C MET A 103 25.80 9.81 -12.29
N GLU A 104 25.45 9.60 -13.56
CA GLU A 104 25.89 10.42 -14.70
C GLU A 104 25.43 11.88 -14.56
N ALA A 105 24.24 12.11 -13.95
CA ALA A 105 23.75 13.45 -13.62
C ALA A 105 24.46 14.08 -12.39
N GLY A 106 25.43 13.39 -11.79
CA GLY A 106 26.22 13.92 -10.68
C GLY A 106 25.64 13.66 -9.30
N ALA A 107 24.79 12.64 -9.16
CA ALA A 107 24.28 12.24 -7.85
C ALA A 107 25.42 11.71 -6.95
N SER A 108 25.29 11.98 -5.64
CA SER A 108 26.16 11.35 -4.64
C SER A 108 25.89 9.86 -4.52
N PRO A 109 26.90 8.99 -4.29
CA PRO A 109 26.71 7.58 -3.97
C PRO A 109 25.74 7.31 -2.80
N ALA A 110 25.51 8.29 -1.93
CA ALA A 110 24.52 8.22 -0.86
C ALA A 110 23.07 8.03 -1.37
N ILE A 111 22.80 8.17 -2.69
CA ILE A 111 21.51 7.89 -3.29
C ILE A 111 21.18 6.38 -3.37
N MET A 112 22.17 5.50 -3.32
CA MET A 112 21.97 4.06 -3.54
C MET A 112 20.94 3.41 -2.61
N PRO A 113 20.91 3.70 -1.29
CA PRO A 113 19.84 3.19 -0.43
C PRO A 113 18.45 3.69 -0.81
N ALA A 114 18.33 4.95 -1.27
CA ALA A 114 17.06 5.49 -1.74
C ALA A 114 16.59 4.83 -3.04
N LEU A 115 17.51 4.55 -3.96
CA LEU A 115 17.20 3.76 -5.17
C LEU A 115 16.71 2.36 -4.82
N ALA A 116 17.37 1.68 -3.87
CA ALA A 116 16.90 0.38 -3.41
C ALA A 116 15.49 0.43 -2.82
N GLY A 117 15.14 1.50 -2.09
CA GLY A 117 13.79 1.73 -1.61
C GLY A 117 12.79 2.03 -2.73
N LEU A 118 13.12 2.98 -3.61
CA LEU A 118 12.24 3.39 -4.72
C LEU A 118 11.93 2.26 -5.71
N PHE A 119 12.87 1.35 -5.96
CA PHE A 119 12.76 0.25 -6.92
C PHE A 119 12.48 -1.11 -6.27
N GLY A 120 12.53 -1.18 -4.94
CA GLY A 120 12.35 -2.39 -4.15
C GLY A 120 10.93 -2.59 -3.63
N PHE A 121 10.83 -2.93 -2.35
CA PHE A 121 9.61 -3.37 -1.68
C PHE A 121 8.53 -2.30 -1.56
N VAL A 122 8.90 -1.04 -1.33
CA VAL A 122 7.94 0.06 -1.16
C VAL A 122 7.64 0.66 -2.52
N GLN A 123 6.82 -0.03 -3.29
CA GLN A 123 6.41 0.43 -4.60
C GLN A 123 5.37 1.56 -4.49
N PHE A 124 5.39 2.46 -5.45
CA PHE A 124 4.35 3.44 -5.67
C PHE A 124 3.98 3.46 -7.15
N HIS A 125 2.72 3.79 -7.42
CA HIS A 125 2.17 3.87 -8.76
C HIS A 125 2.26 5.30 -9.32
N ASP A 126 1.98 5.46 -10.60
CA ASP A 126 1.73 6.79 -11.16
C ASP A 126 0.32 7.25 -10.70
N GLU A 127 0.15 8.53 -10.43
CA GLU A 127 -1.16 9.09 -10.04
C GLU A 127 -2.26 8.83 -11.09
N LYS A 128 -1.88 8.70 -12.37
CA LYS A 128 -2.82 8.33 -13.44
C LYS A 128 -3.44 6.95 -13.27
N ASP A 129 -2.78 6.04 -12.53
CA ASP A 129 -3.23 4.66 -12.30
C ASP A 129 -4.19 4.57 -11.10
N LEU A 130 -4.25 5.61 -10.27
CA LEU A 130 -5.08 5.63 -9.06
C LEU A 130 -6.57 5.32 -9.33
N PRO A 131 -7.24 5.85 -10.37
CA PRO A 131 -8.63 5.51 -10.64
C PRO A 131 -8.84 4.01 -10.87
N GLN A 132 -7.91 3.33 -11.54
CA GLN A 132 -7.95 1.90 -11.77
C GLN A 132 -7.78 1.14 -10.45
N LEU A 133 -6.79 1.51 -9.63
CA LEU A 133 -6.54 0.88 -8.33
C LEU A 133 -7.71 1.03 -7.36
N LEU A 134 -8.37 2.19 -7.35
CA LEU A 134 -9.59 2.41 -6.57
C LEU A 134 -10.76 1.57 -7.07
N GLN A 135 -10.88 1.36 -8.37
CA GLN A 135 -11.89 0.46 -8.92
C GLN A 135 -11.62 -0.99 -8.53
N GLU A 136 -10.35 -1.42 -8.55
CA GLU A 136 -9.95 -2.76 -8.09
C GLU A 136 -10.24 -2.95 -6.59
N LEU A 137 -9.95 -1.94 -5.76
CA LEU A 137 -10.31 -1.96 -4.34
C LEU A 137 -11.83 -2.13 -4.17
N LYS A 138 -12.61 -1.32 -4.88
CA LYS A 138 -14.09 -1.39 -4.83
C LYS A 138 -14.60 -2.81 -5.12
N GLU A 139 -14.03 -3.51 -6.10
CA GLU A 139 -14.47 -4.85 -6.50
C GLU A 139 -14.27 -5.91 -5.42
N ILE A 140 -13.28 -5.73 -4.53
CA ILE A 140 -12.99 -6.68 -3.46
C ILE A 140 -13.58 -6.31 -2.11
N LEU A 141 -14.05 -5.06 -1.92
CA LEU A 141 -14.62 -4.61 -0.63
C LEU A 141 -15.73 -5.54 -0.10
N PRO A 142 -16.66 -6.08 -0.94
CA PRO A 142 -17.69 -7.02 -0.46
C PRO A 142 -17.14 -8.32 0.13
N TYR A 143 -15.87 -8.63 -0.16
CA TYR A 143 -15.15 -9.82 0.30
C TYR A 143 -14.07 -9.50 1.32
N SER A 144 -13.98 -8.25 1.77
CA SER A 144 -12.92 -7.81 2.70
C SER A 144 -13.43 -7.80 4.12
N PHE A 145 -12.68 -8.42 5.04
CA PHE A 145 -13.02 -8.51 6.46
C PHE A 145 -12.57 -7.30 7.25
N GLU A 146 -11.39 -6.83 6.94
CA GLU A 146 -10.74 -5.65 7.49
C GLU A 146 -9.83 -5.05 6.43
N CYS A 147 -9.42 -3.80 6.62
CA CYS A 147 -8.42 -3.15 5.80
C CYS A 147 -7.25 -2.73 6.68
N HIS A 148 -6.03 -2.96 6.21
CA HIS A 148 -4.86 -2.38 6.83
C HIS A 148 -4.67 -0.95 6.33
N GLY A 149 -4.95 -0.02 7.23
CA GLY A 149 -4.70 1.40 7.04
C GLY A 149 -3.21 1.69 7.20
N LYS A 150 -2.41 1.26 6.21
CA LYS A 150 -0.97 1.47 6.22
C LYS A 150 -0.61 2.93 6.14
N PHE A 151 0.41 3.33 6.87
CA PHE A 151 0.99 4.65 6.77
C PHE A 151 2.47 4.64 7.13
N HIS A 152 3.20 5.56 6.53
CA HIS A 152 4.63 5.72 6.73
C HIS A 152 4.95 7.02 7.45
N TYR A 153 4.24 8.09 7.12
CA TYR A 153 4.48 9.41 7.67
C TYR A 153 3.23 10.29 7.60
N LEU A 154 2.84 10.83 8.74
CA LEU A 154 1.83 11.88 8.81
C LEU A 154 2.44 13.19 9.27
N ASP A 155 2.16 14.25 8.54
CA ASP A 155 2.58 15.60 8.90
C ASP A 155 1.81 16.14 10.13
N GLU A 156 2.09 17.38 10.51
CA GLU A 156 1.41 18.05 11.64
C GLU A 156 -0.07 18.33 11.35
N ALA A 157 -0.47 18.40 10.08
CA ALA A 157 -1.85 18.55 9.66
C ALA A 157 -2.58 17.21 9.52
N CYS A 158 -1.94 16.11 9.94
CA CYS A 158 -2.45 14.74 9.86
C CYS A 158 -2.69 14.26 8.42
N HIS A 159 -1.84 14.65 7.47
CA HIS A 159 -1.89 14.14 6.11
C HIS A 159 -0.85 13.05 5.90
N GLU A 160 -1.25 11.91 5.36
CA GLU A 160 -0.34 10.88 4.90
C GLU A 160 0.28 11.29 3.56
N ALA A 161 1.61 11.09 3.43
CA ALA A 161 2.38 11.68 2.33
C ALA A 161 2.38 10.84 1.04
N SER A 162 2.11 9.54 1.13
CA SER A 162 2.32 8.58 0.04
C SER A 162 1.03 7.91 -0.41
N ILE A 163 0.13 7.65 0.52
CA ILE A 163 -1.11 6.90 0.33
C ILE A 163 -2.30 7.88 0.25
N PRO A 164 -3.10 7.86 -0.81
CA PRO A 164 -4.12 8.88 -1.08
C PRO A 164 -5.41 8.64 -0.27
N TYR A 165 -5.36 8.75 1.05
CA TYR A 165 -6.49 8.54 1.97
C TYR A 165 -7.72 9.38 1.66
N ASN A 166 -7.52 10.59 1.13
CA ASN A 166 -8.58 11.49 0.66
C ASN A 166 -9.41 10.92 -0.51
N HIS A 167 -8.94 9.88 -1.18
CA HIS A 167 -9.68 9.13 -2.20
C HIS A 167 -10.19 7.79 -1.66
N ILE A 168 -9.43 7.14 -0.78
CA ILE A 168 -9.73 5.81 -0.25
C ILE A 168 -10.93 5.86 0.70
N LEU A 169 -10.88 6.70 1.74
CA LEU A 169 -11.92 6.70 2.78
C LEU A 169 -13.30 7.15 2.26
N PRO A 170 -13.41 8.18 1.40
CA PRO A 170 -14.68 8.48 0.75
C PRO A 170 -15.21 7.34 -0.12
N LEU A 171 -14.33 6.55 -0.76
CA LEU A 171 -14.74 5.35 -1.48
C LEU A 171 -15.33 4.31 -0.54
N LEU A 172 -14.65 3.98 0.57
CA LEU A 172 -15.15 3.05 1.58
C LEU A 172 -16.53 3.45 2.10
N ALA A 173 -16.69 4.73 2.46
CA ALA A 173 -17.97 5.27 2.93
C ALA A 173 -19.07 5.16 1.86
N LYS A 174 -18.76 5.53 0.62
CA LYS A 174 -19.70 5.46 -0.51
C LYS A 174 -20.16 4.03 -0.81
N GLU A 175 -19.25 3.07 -0.73
CA GLU A 175 -19.56 1.65 -0.98
C GLU A 175 -20.18 0.95 0.26
N GLY A 176 -20.35 1.67 1.37
CA GLY A 176 -20.98 1.15 2.59
C GLY A 176 -20.11 0.10 3.31
N TYR A 177 -18.80 0.21 3.17
CA TYR A 177 -17.89 -0.67 3.91
C TYR A 177 -18.05 -0.46 5.42
N ASN A 178 -18.27 -1.55 6.15
CA ASN A 178 -18.53 -1.55 7.59
C ASN A 178 -17.58 -2.50 8.37
N GLY A 179 -16.49 -2.92 7.73
CA GLY A 179 -15.42 -3.68 8.36
C GLY A 179 -14.51 -2.80 9.22
N TYR A 180 -13.45 -3.40 9.74
CA TYR A 180 -12.47 -2.68 10.53
C TYR A 180 -11.43 -2.01 9.64
N LEU A 181 -10.95 -0.84 10.08
CA LEU A 181 -9.78 -0.17 9.54
C LEU A 181 -8.70 -0.22 10.64
N ILE A 182 -7.62 -0.94 10.37
CA ILE A 182 -6.55 -1.18 11.33
C ILE A 182 -5.39 -0.26 10.98
N CYS A 183 -5.04 0.65 11.88
CA CYS A 183 -3.87 1.50 11.72
C CYS A 183 -2.60 0.65 11.70
N GLU A 184 -1.86 0.68 10.61
CA GLU A 184 -0.63 -0.08 10.42
C GLU A 184 0.54 0.87 10.14
N TYR A 185 1.32 1.17 11.19
CA TYR A 185 2.54 1.95 11.05
C TYR A 185 3.68 1.06 10.57
N GLU A 186 4.23 1.36 9.42
CA GLU A 186 5.35 0.62 8.85
C GLU A 186 6.48 1.56 8.45
N ASP A 187 7.23 2.03 9.44
CA ASP A 187 8.51 2.71 9.20
C ASP A 187 9.40 2.65 10.45
N GLU A 188 10.51 1.93 10.33
CA GLU A 188 11.52 1.78 11.37
C GLU A 188 12.48 2.98 11.46
N LEU A 189 12.43 3.92 10.51
CA LEU A 189 13.39 5.02 10.43
C LEU A 189 13.05 6.17 11.36
N TYR A 190 11.79 6.27 11.77
CA TYR A 190 11.28 7.32 12.64
C TYR A 190 10.59 6.72 13.88
N CYS A 191 11.21 6.92 15.03
CA CYS A 191 10.57 6.61 16.31
C CYS A 191 9.38 7.56 16.50
N GLY A 192 8.19 7.05 16.75
CA GLY A 192 7.01 7.89 16.95
C GLY A 192 5.71 7.19 16.61
N GLY A 193 5.71 5.87 16.52
CA GLY A 193 4.56 5.08 16.09
C GLY A 193 3.26 5.44 16.81
N THR A 194 3.31 5.68 18.12
CA THR A 194 2.12 6.08 18.91
C THR A 194 1.58 7.44 18.47
N GLU A 195 2.44 8.41 18.23
CA GLU A 195 2.02 9.74 17.79
C GLU A 195 1.48 9.71 16.36
N PHE A 196 2.15 9.01 15.47
CA PHE A 196 1.68 8.84 14.11
C PHE A 196 0.38 8.05 14.04
N THR A 197 0.20 7.01 14.85
CA THR A 197 -1.09 6.30 14.94
C THR A 197 -2.22 7.23 15.39
N LYS A 198 -1.98 8.14 16.34
CA LYS A 198 -2.99 9.15 16.73
C LYS A 198 -3.34 10.08 15.56
N ARG A 199 -2.34 10.56 14.82
CA ARG A 199 -2.55 11.41 13.63
C ARG A 199 -3.31 10.67 12.54
N GLN A 200 -3.00 9.38 12.32
CA GLN A 200 -3.74 8.51 11.41
C GLN A 200 -5.22 8.44 11.81
N MET A 201 -5.52 8.15 13.06
CA MET A 201 -6.89 8.09 13.55
C MET A 201 -7.63 9.44 13.42
N ILE A 202 -6.94 10.57 13.61
CA ILE A 202 -7.51 11.91 13.40
C ILE A 202 -7.84 12.12 11.92
N MET A 203 -6.91 11.78 11.03
CA MET A 203 -7.11 11.87 9.59
C MET A 203 -8.31 11.02 9.15
N GLU A 204 -8.36 9.77 9.56
CA GLU A 204 -9.42 8.83 9.20
C GLU A 204 -10.80 9.34 9.63
N ARG A 205 -10.95 9.78 10.89
CA ARG A 205 -12.21 10.36 11.37
C ARG A 205 -12.59 11.61 10.60
N THR A 206 -11.65 12.52 10.38
CA THR A 206 -11.89 13.75 9.63
C THR A 206 -12.38 13.46 8.20
N LEU A 207 -11.78 12.50 7.52
CA LEU A 207 -12.16 12.13 6.15
C LEU A 207 -13.48 11.34 6.08
N LEU A 208 -13.85 10.65 7.17
CA LEU A 208 -15.14 9.94 7.28
C LEU A 208 -16.27 10.84 7.80
N GLY A 209 -15.96 12.03 8.30
CA GLY A 209 -16.96 13.00 8.77
C GLY A 209 -17.37 12.81 10.23
N ASP A 210 -16.49 12.22 11.06
CA ASP A 210 -16.67 12.01 12.51
C ASP A 210 -16.01 13.11 13.35
#